data_ffc520f29b81e369db674f41eee3fea1
#
_entry.id   ffc520f29b81e369db674f41eee3fea1
#
_cell.length_a   1.000
_cell.length_b   1.000
_cell.length_c   1.000
_cell.angle_alpha   90.00
_cell.angle_beta   90.00
_cell.angle_gamma   90.00
#
_symmetry.space_group_name_H-M   'P 1'
#
loop_
_entity.id
_entity.type
_entity.pdbx_description
1 polymer ?
#
loop_
_entity_poly.entity_id
_entity_poly.type
_entity_poly.pdbx_seq_one_letter_code
_entity_poly.pdbx_strand_id
1 'polypeptide(L)'
;MPAHQKLYLRPSVVAQPLLHRWYAWPYLLAPHTGALNLRDRLLPIVDSYLKAPHIHESVTSDPHRYGAPFLDPQSATHDDVQAARESMAKAGQARLQLADDIDELRALLQEKALGGPMEPLYPLVPDSLRGRVELVYDTAHRPSFRFFESLMYSSPAYERHGQCISLTAVPSPQPFVYSSPVLPSPERLDIDLPFDSPLWDELFAARLEPVDVPHLAQRLGVADGDLPAFTALFHDAPPAPHTPPPAGDVRMRYLNHASVLIETGTTSVLLDPLIGYTGDGYEHYTLEDLPRHIDAVVISHFHSDHFSLETLLQLRTRIGTILVPRASGGSLPDPSLKTMLQALGFSNVQELAELETHRVADGVEVTALPFVGEHADLDIRTKVVPLVQAGGRRLLFATDITPLEPALYNNIPGLAETPLDALFIGLECVGAPLNWLYGPLLEGKLSREHNAGRRLKGSNAAQADELAQQLNARHVYAYAMGLEPWLKHLTGSDYDPEAEPVQQAAVLTQLSAERGITAELLRNRGERTWSAVDPTKS
;
A
#
# COMPACT_ATOMS: atom_id res chain seq x y z
N MET A 1 36.74 16.56 23.94
CA MET A 1 35.30 16.33 23.69
C MET A 1 35.07 14.87 23.91
N PRO A 2 34.03 14.44 24.64
CA PRO A 2 33.73 13.00 24.70
C PRO A 2 33.53 12.51 23.27
N ALA A 3 34.07 11.33 22.94
CA ALA A 3 33.87 10.70 21.65
C ALA A 3 32.34 10.61 21.40
N HIS A 4 31.84 11.19 20.30
CA HIS A 4 30.44 11.10 19.94
C HIS A 4 30.06 9.62 19.86
N GLN A 5 29.23 9.15 20.79
CA GLN A 5 28.75 7.78 20.79
C GLN A 5 27.85 7.61 19.58
N LYS A 6 28.21 6.68 18.69
CA LYS A 6 27.35 6.30 17.57
C LYS A 6 26.23 5.41 18.05
N LEU A 7 24.99 5.72 17.64
CA LEU A 7 23.77 5.05 18.09
C LEU A 7 22.96 4.53 16.89
N TYR A 8 22.10 3.55 17.14
CA TYR A 8 21.17 2.96 16.19
C TYR A 8 19.76 3.53 16.40
N LEU A 9 18.99 3.69 15.33
CA LEU A 9 17.57 4.00 15.42
C LEU A 9 16.82 2.81 16.04
N ARG A 10 15.98 3.06 17.06
CA ARG A 10 15.27 2.00 17.79
C ARG A 10 14.30 1.25 16.88
N PRO A 11 14.16 -0.09 17.00
CA PRO A 11 13.16 -0.88 16.27
C PRO A 11 11.71 -0.46 16.57
N SER A 12 11.48 0.20 17.71
CA SER A 12 10.15 0.71 18.10
C SER A 12 9.77 2.05 17.45
N VAL A 13 10.70 2.72 16.76
CA VAL A 13 10.42 4.05 16.18
C VAL A 13 9.50 3.91 14.98
N VAL A 14 8.31 4.49 15.10
CA VAL A 14 7.33 4.64 14.01
C VAL A 14 7.69 5.87 13.18
N ALA A 15 7.62 5.75 11.86
CA ALA A 15 7.98 6.82 10.93
C ALA A 15 6.87 6.99 9.88
N GLN A 16 5.82 7.75 10.21
CA GLN A 16 4.66 7.94 9.35
C GLN A 16 4.88 9.02 8.29
N PRO A 17 4.87 8.70 6.99
CA PRO A 17 4.89 9.71 5.94
C PRO A 17 3.54 10.41 5.84
N LEU A 18 3.55 11.74 5.90
CA LEU A 18 2.36 12.57 5.88
C LEU A 18 2.42 13.57 4.73
N LEU A 19 1.26 13.78 4.09
CA LEU A 19 1.03 14.85 3.14
C LEU A 19 -0.10 15.73 3.67
N HIS A 20 0.22 17.01 3.99
CA HIS A 20 -0.73 17.94 4.63
C HIS A 20 -1.42 17.33 5.87
N ARG A 21 -0.64 16.67 6.73
CA ARG A 21 -1.10 15.98 7.96
C ARG A 21 -1.87 14.67 7.73
N TRP A 22 -2.11 14.26 6.49
CA TRP A 22 -2.74 12.98 6.19
C TRP A 22 -1.71 11.91 5.90
N TYR A 23 -1.95 10.69 6.36
CA TYR A 23 -1.12 9.53 6.00
C TYR A 23 -0.97 9.44 4.48
N ALA A 24 0.26 9.28 4.00
CA ALA A 24 0.57 9.33 2.57
C ALA A 24 0.28 7.97 1.90
N TRP A 25 -0.94 7.77 1.48
CA TRP A 25 -1.41 6.58 0.77
C TRP A 25 -1.51 6.82 -0.75
N PRO A 26 -1.55 5.76 -1.58
CA PRO A 26 -1.39 5.87 -3.03
C PRO A 26 -2.29 6.91 -3.72
N TYR A 27 -3.61 6.90 -3.44
CA TYR A 27 -4.56 7.86 -4.05
C TYR A 27 -4.44 9.29 -3.50
N LEU A 28 -3.68 9.51 -2.44
CA LEU A 28 -3.32 10.84 -1.98
C LEU A 28 -1.99 11.30 -2.58
N LEU A 29 -1.06 10.39 -2.84
CA LEU A 29 0.26 10.68 -3.39
C LEU A 29 0.20 11.14 -4.85
N ALA A 30 -0.58 10.46 -5.70
CA ALA A 30 -0.75 10.88 -7.09
C ALA A 30 -1.49 12.24 -7.16
N PRO A 31 -0.95 13.25 -7.87
CA PRO A 31 -1.49 14.61 -7.83
C PRO A 31 -2.96 14.72 -8.22
N HIS A 32 -3.38 14.01 -9.27
CA HIS A 32 -4.75 14.07 -9.81
C HIS A 32 -5.79 13.37 -8.91
N THR A 33 -5.48 12.18 -8.39
CA THR A 33 -6.37 11.49 -7.44
C THR A 33 -6.35 12.16 -6.07
N GLY A 34 -5.19 12.65 -5.64
CA GLY A 34 -5.01 13.36 -4.38
C GLY A 34 -5.76 14.69 -4.33
N ALA A 35 -5.86 15.38 -5.47
CA ALA A 35 -6.67 16.60 -5.61
C ALA A 35 -8.14 16.34 -5.28
N LEU A 36 -8.74 15.33 -5.93
CA LEU A 36 -10.13 14.95 -5.70
C LEU A 36 -10.36 14.39 -4.29
N ASN A 37 -9.45 13.56 -3.77
CA ASN A 37 -9.55 13.06 -2.39
C ASN A 37 -9.48 14.21 -1.36
N LEU A 38 -8.58 15.18 -1.54
CA LEU A 38 -8.50 16.33 -0.64
C LEU A 38 -9.80 17.11 -0.62
N ARG A 39 -10.37 17.47 -1.80
CA ARG A 39 -11.58 18.28 -1.93
C ARG A 39 -12.84 17.53 -1.52
N ASP A 40 -13.02 16.28 -2.00
CA ASP A 40 -14.31 15.57 -1.96
C ASP A 40 -14.42 14.54 -0.82
N ARG A 41 -13.30 14.26 -0.10
CA ARG A 41 -13.30 13.35 1.04
C ARG A 41 -12.71 14.00 2.30
N LEU A 42 -11.44 14.41 2.26
CA LEU A 42 -10.69 14.71 3.47
C LEU A 42 -11.17 16.01 4.13
N LEU A 43 -11.27 17.10 3.37
CA LEU A 43 -11.81 18.35 3.90
C LEU A 43 -13.27 18.24 4.33
N PRO A 44 -14.18 17.57 3.58
CA PRO A 44 -15.55 17.34 4.05
C PRO A 44 -15.66 16.56 5.36
N ILE A 45 -14.78 15.59 5.63
CA ILE A 45 -14.76 14.87 6.92
C ILE A 45 -14.38 15.83 8.06
N VAL A 46 -13.36 16.66 7.86
CA VAL A 46 -12.95 17.68 8.84
C VAL A 46 -14.05 18.71 9.06
N ASP A 47 -14.65 19.23 7.97
CA ASP A 47 -15.76 20.19 8.04
C ASP A 47 -17.01 19.61 8.73
N SER A 48 -17.24 18.29 8.58
CA SER A 48 -18.31 17.57 9.29
C SER A 48 -18.04 17.50 10.80
N TYR A 49 -16.80 17.17 11.19
CA TYR A 49 -16.38 17.16 12.59
C TYR A 49 -16.56 18.55 13.23
N LEU A 50 -16.06 19.61 12.58
CA LEU A 50 -16.15 20.98 13.11
C LEU A 50 -17.60 21.44 13.32
N LYS A 51 -18.56 20.93 12.53
CA LYS A 51 -20.00 21.21 12.68
C LYS A 51 -20.67 20.39 13.78
N ALA A 52 -20.24 19.15 14.00
CA ALA A 52 -20.91 18.21 14.87
C ALA A 52 -19.91 17.24 15.57
N PRO A 53 -18.98 17.73 16.41
CA PRO A 53 -17.93 16.91 17.03
C PRO A 53 -18.48 15.69 17.77
N HIS A 54 -19.57 15.88 18.53
CA HIS A 54 -20.19 14.82 19.34
C HIS A 54 -20.68 13.61 18.52
N ILE A 55 -21.03 13.80 17.24
CA ILE A 55 -21.41 12.69 16.36
C ILE A 55 -20.16 11.86 16.02
N HIS A 56 -19.07 12.52 15.65
CA HIS A 56 -17.81 11.87 15.34
C HIS A 56 -17.28 11.10 16.55
N GLU A 57 -17.22 11.73 17.72
CA GLU A 57 -16.77 11.12 18.97
C GLU A 57 -17.62 9.90 19.35
N SER A 58 -18.95 9.98 19.18
CA SER A 58 -19.86 8.85 19.43
C SER A 58 -19.61 7.67 18.49
N VAL A 59 -19.22 7.93 17.24
CA VAL A 59 -18.96 6.87 16.25
C VAL A 59 -17.56 6.28 16.46
N THR A 60 -16.53 7.12 16.65
CA THR A 60 -15.14 6.66 16.79
C THR A 60 -14.89 5.93 18.11
N SER A 61 -15.74 6.14 19.14
CA SER A 61 -15.71 5.37 20.39
C SER A 61 -16.36 3.98 20.28
N ASP A 62 -17.07 3.69 19.19
CA ASP A 62 -17.69 2.38 18.95
C ASP A 62 -16.74 1.48 18.13
N PRO A 63 -16.16 0.40 18.70
CA PRO A 63 -15.24 -0.48 18.00
C PRO A 63 -15.81 -1.12 16.72
N HIS A 64 -17.15 -1.30 16.64
CA HIS A 64 -17.81 -1.87 15.47
C HIS A 64 -17.96 -0.89 14.30
N ARG A 65 -17.66 0.39 14.53
CA ARG A 65 -17.72 1.46 13.53
C ARG A 65 -16.34 2.01 13.16
N TYR A 66 -15.30 1.39 13.66
CA TYR A 66 -13.94 1.72 13.26
C TYR A 66 -13.79 1.56 11.73
N GLY A 67 -13.06 2.46 11.08
CA GLY A 67 -12.94 2.47 9.61
C GLY A 67 -14.04 3.26 8.88
N ALA A 68 -15.06 3.77 9.57
CA ALA A 68 -16.06 4.66 8.98
C ALA A 68 -15.47 6.08 8.73
N PRO A 69 -16.10 6.90 7.85
CA PRO A 69 -15.60 8.23 7.47
C PRO A 69 -15.88 9.30 8.55
N PHE A 70 -15.45 9.02 9.79
CA PHE A 70 -15.57 9.91 10.94
C PHE A 70 -14.19 10.21 11.50
N LEU A 71 -13.92 11.49 11.74
CA LEU A 71 -12.65 11.95 12.30
C LEU A 71 -12.59 11.61 13.79
N ASP A 72 -11.50 10.95 14.20
CA ASP A 72 -11.12 10.76 15.60
C ASP A 72 -10.10 11.84 15.97
N PRO A 73 -10.44 12.82 16.80
CA PRO A 73 -9.53 13.90 17.21
C PRO A 73 -8.46 13.42 18.18
N GLN A 74 -8.60 12.23 18.79
CA GLN A 74 -7.77 11.73 19.88
C GLN A 74 -7.71 12.75 21.04
N SER A 75 -6.52 13.32 21.31
CA SER A 75 -6.32 14.33 22.36
C SER A 75 -6.39 15.77 21.85
N ALA A 76 -6.61 15.98 20.53
CA ALA A 76 -6.65 17.31 19.95
C ALA A 76 -7.96 18.05 20.30
N THR A 77 -7.85 19.37 20.47
CA THR A 77 -9.01 20.21 20.71
C THR A 77 -9.74 20.56 19.42
N HIS A 78 -10.95 21.10 19.52
CA HIS A 78 -11.68 21.64 18.38
C HIS A 78 -10.88 22.71 17.64
N ASP A 79 -10.16 23.58 18.37
CA ASP A 79 -9.34 24.66 17.80
C ASP A 79 -8.12 24.09 17.06
N ASP A 80 -7.52 23.01 17.54
CA ASP A 80 -6.43 22.31 16.84
C ASP A 80 -6.91 21.75 15.50
N VAL A 81 -8.09 21.15 15.46
CA VAL A 81 -8.69 20.62 14.22
C VAL A 81 -9.04 21.75 13.25
N GLN A 82 -9.58 22.89 13.77
CA GLN A 82 -9.85 24.08 12.96
C GLN A 82 -8.56 24.64 12.35
N ALA A 83 -7.50 24.80 13.15
CA ALA A 83 -6.21 25.29 12.67
C ALA A 83 -5.59 24.34 11.62
N ALA A 84 -5.67 23.02 11.84
CA ALA A 84 -5.22 22.03 10.88
C ALA A 84 -6.00 22.13 9.55
N ARG A 85 -7.33 22.27 9.63
CA ARG A 85 -8.20 22.46 8.45
C ARG A 85 -7.79 23.67 7.60
N GLU A 86 -7.54 24.82 8.26
CA GLU A 86 -7.12 26.04 7.58
C GLU A 86 -5.74 25.88 6.93
N SER A 87 -4.80 25.24 7.64
CA SER A 87 -3.47 24.93 7.12
C SER A 87 -3.53 24.01 5.91
N MET A 88 -4.31 22.91 5.96
CA MET A 88 -4.50 21.99 4.85
C MET A 88 -5.09 22.67 3.62
N ALA A 89 -6.13 23.50 3.79
CA ALA A 89 -6.75 24.21 2.68
C ALA A 89 -5.81 25.25 2.05
N LYS A 90 -5.02 25.95 2.88
CA LYS A 90 -4.04 26.92 2.40
C LYS A 90 -2.87 26.25 1.67
N ALA A 91 -2.33 25.18 2.23
CA ALA A 91 -1.23 24.44 1.64
C ALA A 91 -1.65 23.67 0.38
N GLY A 92 -2.86 23.12 0.36
CA GLY A 92 -3.41 22.34 -0.75
C GLY A 92 -4.10 23.15 -1.86
N GLN A 93 -3.88 24.45 -1.98
CA GLN A 93 -4.58 25.30 -2.97
C GLN A 93 -4.40 24.82 -4.42
N ALA A 94 -3.19 24.40 -4.80
CA ALA A 94 -2.94 23.92 -6.15
C ALA A 94 -3.68 22.60 -6.46
N ARG A 95 -3.85 21.74 -5.45
CA ARG A 95 -4.66 20.51 -5.58
C ARG A 95 -6.15 20.84 -5.67
N LEU A 96 -6.64 21.76 -4.84
CA LEU A 96 -8.05 22.18 -4.91
C LEU A 96 -8.39 22.77 -6.27
N GLN A 97 -7.51 23.65 -6.81
CA GLN A 97 -7.67 24.17 -8.16
C GLN A 97 -7.64 23.06 -9.23
N LEU A 98 -6.71 22.09 -9.10
CA LEU A 98 -6.67 20.94 -10.02
C LEU A 98 -7.96 20.11 -9.97
N ALA A 99 -8.54 19.91 -8.78
CA ALA A 99 -9.81 19.20 -8.64
C ALA A 99 -10.97 19.94 -9.32
N ASP A 100 -11.02 21.27 -9.17
CA ASP A 100 -12.03 22.12 -9.85
C ASP A 100 -11.84 22.09 -11.37
N ASP A 101 -10.59 22.18 -11.85
CA ASP A 101 -10.25 22.12 -13.28
C ASP A 101 -10.59 20.74 -13.91
N ILE A 102 -10.45 19.65 -13.15
CA ILE A 102 -10.87 18.31 -13.58
C ILE A 102 -12.40 18.29 -13.82
N ASP A 103 -13.18 18.85 -12.91
CA ASP A 103 -14.65 18.89 -13.07
C ASP A 103 -15.08 19.86 -14.17
N GLU A 104 -14.39 21.00 -14.32
CA GLU A 104 -14.61 21.92 -15.43
C GLU A 104 -14.33 21.25 -16.79
N LEU A 105 -13.23 20.49 -16.90
CA LEU A 105 -12.93 19.74 -18.11
C LEU A 105 -13.98 18.66 -18.41
N ARG A 106 -14.46 17.94 -17.40
CA ARG A 106 -15.56 16.97 -17.55
C ARG A 106 -16.83 17.65 -18.09
N ALA A 107 -17.22 18.78 -17.51
CA ALA A 107 -18.39 19.54 -17.94
C ALA A 107 -18.21 20.07 -19.38
N LEU A 108 -17.04 20.61 -19.72
CA LEU A 108 -16.69 21.06 -21.05
C LEU A 108 -16.85 19.94 -22.10
N LEU A 109 -16.32 18.76 -21.80
CA LEU A 109 -16.42 17.61 -22.70
C LEU A 109 -17.87 17.13 -22.88
N GLN A 110 -18.63 17.05 -21.79
CA GLN A 110 -20.06 16.68 -21.86
C GLN A 110 -20.89 17.67 -22.71
N GLU A 111 -20.58 18.97 -22.64
CA GLU A 111 -21.31 20.01 -23.39
C GLU A 111 -20.88 20.09 -24.85
N LYS A 112 -19.57 20.00 -25.14
CA LYS A 112 -19.03 20.38 -26.46
C LYS A 112 -18.48 19.23 -27.30
N ALA A 113 -18.12 18.09 -26.68
CA ALA A 113 -17.60 16.95 -27.42
C ALA A 113 -18.74 16.05 -27.94
N LEU A 114 -19.40 16.51 -29.00
CA LEU A 114 -20.60 15.89 -29.58
C LEU A 114 -20.26 14.90 -30.73
N GLY A 115 -19.14 14.19 -30.65
CA GLY A 115 -18.71 13.22 -31.66
C GLY A 115 -17.84 13.79 -32.78
N GLY A 116 -17.57 15.12 -32.79
CA GLY A 116 -16.65 15.78 -33.72
C GLY A 116 -15.18 15.70 -33.26
N PRO A 117 -14.24 16.24 -34.06
CA PRO A 117 -12.83 16.29 -33.69
C PRO A 117 -12.61 17.02 -32.36
N MET A 118 -11.70 16.52 -31.53
CA MET A 118 -11.31 17.12 -30.23
C MET A 118 -10.42 18.36 -30.37
N GLU A 119 -9.76 18.55 -31.52
CA GLU A 119 -8.81 19.66 -31.78
C GLU A 119 -9.32 21.04 -31.35
N PRO A 120 -10.56 21.47 -31.68
CA PRO A 120 -11.08 22.79 -31.29
C PRO A 120 -11.28 22.95 -29.77
N LEU A 121 -11.27 21.86 -28.99
CA LEU A 121 -11.49 21.90 -27.56
C LEU A 121 -10.19 22.11 -26.76
N TYR A 122 -9.00 21.81 -27.31
CA TYR A 122 -7.73 21.97 -26.62
C TYR A 122 -7.45 23.39 -26.10
N PRO A 123 -7.79 24.49 -26.85
CA PRO A 123 -7.63 25.84 -26.31
C PRO A 123 -8.51 26.15 -25.08
N LEU A 124 -9.55 25.34 -24.84
CA LEU A 124 -10.51 25.51 -23.75
C LEU A 124 -10.16 24.66 -22.52
N VAL A 125 -9.14 23.82 -22.60
CA VAL A 125 -8.67 23.01 -21.47
C VAL A 125 -8.21 23.93 -20.34
N PRO A 126 -8.66 23.74 -19.10
CA PRO A 126 -8.24 24.53 -17.93
C PRO A 126 -6.72 24.56 -17.73
N ASP A 127 -6.21 25.65 -17.17
CA ASP A 127 -4.76 25.94 -17.14
C ASP A 127 -3.93 24.90 -16.40
N SER A 128 -4.42 24.33 -15.30
CA SER A 128 -3.69 23.29 -14.56
C SER A 128 -3.55 21.98 -15.34
N LEU A 129 -4.45 21.74 -16.31
CA LEU A 129 -4.51 20.53 -17.15
C LEU A 129 -3.90 20.74 -18.55
N ARG A 130 -3.71 22.00 -18.97
CA ARG A 130 -3.20 22.31 -20.31
C ARG A 130 -1.83 21.70 -20.54
N GLY A 131 -1.72 20.88 -21.62
CA GLY A 131 -0.49 20.12 -21.95
C GLY A 131 -0.20 18.94 -21.03
N ARG A 132 -1.12 18.59 -20.11
CA ARG A 132 -1.01 17.46 -19.19
C ARG A 132 -2.06 16.38 -19.40
N VAL A 133 -2.98 16.60 -20.32
CA VAL A 133 -4.04 15.65 -20.68
C VAL A 133 -4.14 15.49 -22.19
N GLU A 134 -4.62 14.34 -22.62
CA GLU A 134 -5.10 14.09 -23.98
C GLU A 134 -6.61 13.92 -23.95
N LEU A 135 -7.32 14.64 -24.81
CA LEU A 135 -8.75 14.49 -24.99
C LEU A 135 -9.03 13.31 -25.90
N VAL A 136 -9.94 12.42 -25.49
CA VAL A 136 -10.21 11.17 -26.19
C VAL A 136 -11.70 10.84 -26.23
N TYR A 137 -12.13 9.99 -27.15
CA TYR A 137 -13.38 9.25 -27.06
C TYR A 137 -13.11 7.80 -26.67
N ASP A 138 -13.96 7.21 -25.86
CA ASP A 138 -13.95 5.76 -25.68
C ASP A 138 -14.58 5.06 -26.89
N THR A 139 -14.56 3.72 -26.91
CA THR A 139 -15.13 2.93 -28.00
C THR A 139 -16.67 3.01 -28.10
N ALA A 140 -17.33 3.54 -27.07
CA ALA A 140 -18.77 3.87 -27.08
C ALA A 140 -19.04 5.33 -27.45
N HIS A 141 -18.05 6.03 -28.01
CA HIS A 141 -18.09 7.43 -28.40
C HIS A 141 -18.41 8.41 -27.26
N ARG A 142 -18.11 8.03 -26.01
CA ARG A 142 -18.24 8.92 -24.87
C ARG A 142 -16.96 9.75 -24.74
N PRO A 143 -17.07 11.09 -24.62
CA PRO A 143 -15.90 11.93 -24.43
C PRO A 143 -15.26 11.69 -23.07
N SER A 144 -13.93 11.70 -23.05
CA SER A 144 -13.12 11.52 -21.85
C SER A 144 -11.75 12.17 -22.05
N PHE A 145 -10.87 12.01 -21.09
CA PHE A 145 -9.47 12.42 -21.20
C PHE A 145 -8.59 11.46 -20.40
N ARG A 146 -7.32 11.44 -20.73
CA ARG A 146 -6.30 10.71 -19.98
C ARG A 146 -5.17 11.64 -19.58
N PHE A 147 -4.54 11.38 -18.44
CA PHE A 147 -3.42 12.16 -17.95
C PHE A 147 -2.10 11.70 -18.57
N PHE A 148 -1.23 12.65 -18.87
CA PHE A 148 0.20 12.37 -18.97
C PHE A 148 0.80 12.41 -17.57
N GLU A 149 0.69 11.30 -16.84
CA GLU A 149 0.90 11.25 -15.40
C GLU A 149 2.27 11.78 -14.95
N SER A 150 3.35 11.49 -15.68
CA SER A 150 4.68 12.03 -15.38
C SER A 150 4.73 13.55 -15.37
N LEU A 151 3.89 14.22 -16.19
CA LEU A 151 3.78 15.67 -16.21
C LEU A 151 2.97 16.22 -15.02
N MET A 152 2.14 15.39 -14.39
CA MET A 152 1.44 15.77 -13.15
C MET A 152 2.39 15.91 -11.97
N TYR A 153 3.44 15.09 -11.89
CA TYR A 153 4.46 15.19 -10.83
C TYR A 153 5.43 16.38 -11.01
N SER A 154 5.41 17.05 -12.16
CA SER A 154 6.10 18.33 -12.37
C SER A 154 5.17 19.55 -12.23
N SER A 155 3.88 19.34 -11.92
CA SER A 155 2.89 20.41 -11.76
C SER A 155 2.90 20.98 -10.33
N PRO A 156 2.36 22.21 -10.11
CA PRO A 156 2.20 22.77 -8.78
C PRO A 156 1.37 21.89 -7.82
N ALA A 157 0.51 20.99 -8.34
CA ALA A 157 -0.30 20.08 -7.53
C ALA A 157 0.50 18.91 -6.93
N TYR A 158 1.76 18.68 -7.35
CA TYR A 158 2.68 17.80 -6.65
C TYR A 158 3.41 18.59 -5.55
N GLU A 159 2.76 18.72 -4.41
CA GLU A 159 3.14 19.62 -3.33
C GLU A 159 4.20 18.98 -2.43
N ARG A 160 5.48 19.09 -2.81
CA ARG A 160 6.62 18.58 -2.03
C ARG A 160 6.75 19.26 -0.66
N HIS A 161 6.35 20.51 -0.55
CA HIS A 161 6.39 21.30 0.70
C HIS A 161 5.36 20.88 1.74
N GLY A 162 4.33 20.11 1.35
CA GLY A 162 3.36 19.53 2.28
C GLY A 162 3.75 18.13 2.79
N GLN A 163 4.93 17.63 2.38
CA GLN A 163 5.43 16.32 2.76
C GLN A 163 6.26 16.44 4.06
N CYS A 164 6.00 15.53 5.00
CA CYS A 164 6.80 15.37 6.21
C CYS A 164 6.81 13.92 6.66
N ILE A 165 7.73 13.55 7.55
CA ILE A 165 7.66 12.30 8.31
C ILE A 165 7.50 12.62 9.78
N SER A 166 6.46 12.05 10.39
CA SER A 166 6.15 12.12 11.81
C SER A 166 6.77 10.93 12.52
N LEU A 167 7.70 11.19 13.44
CA LEU A 167 8.43 10.19 14.21
C LEU A 167 7.85 10.07 15.62
N THR A 168 7.63 8.83 16.10
CA THR A 168 7.30 8.53 17.49
C THR A 168 8.22 7.46 18.03
N ALA A 169 8.58 7.54 19.32
CA ALA A 169 9.56 6.63 19.93
C ALA A 169 9.06 5.19 20.08
N VAL A 170 7.75 5.03 20.22
CA VAL A 170 7.09 3.72 20.39
C VAL A 170 5.76 3.71 19.64
N PRO A 171 5.31 2.53 19.17
CA PRO A 171 3.97 2.38 18.62
C PRO A 171 2.91 2.78 19.66
N SER A 172 1.89 3.49 19.21
CA SER A 172 0.71 3.84 20.00
C SER A 172 -0.54 3.63 19.15
N PRO A 173 -1.71 3.42 19.75
CA PRO A 173 -2.95 3.33 19.00
C PRO A 173 -3.12 4.55 18.10
N GLN A 174 -3.38 4.30 16.82
CA GLN A 174 -3.57 5.34 15.80
C GLN A 174 -5.03 5.40 15.40
N PRO A 175 -5.57 6.59 15.06
CA PRO A 175 -6.86 6.70 14.44
C PRO A 175 -6.83 6.11 13.02
N PHE A 176 -7.99 5.83 12.47
CA PHE A 176 -8.08 5.34 11.10
C PHE A 176 -7.58 6.40 10.10
N VAL A 177 -6.52 6.07 9.38
CA VAL A 177 -5.71 7.03 8.60
C VAL A 177 -6.46 7.68 7.42
N TYR A 178 -7.53 7.06 6.93
CA TYR A 178 -8.31 7.59 5.79
C TYR A 178 -9.45 8.52 6.21
N SER A 179 -9.66 8.70 7.51
CA SER A 179 -10.67 9.60 8.06
C SER A 179 -10.15 10.60 9.09
N SER A 180 -8.91 10.44 9.56
CA SER A 180 -8.35 11.27 10.61
C SER A 180 -6.95 11.78 10.24
N PRO A 181 -6.72 13.09 10.23
CA PRO A 181 -5.37 13.63 10.06
C PRO A 181 -4.51 13.36 11.30
N VAL A 182 -3.21 13.26 11.10
CA VAL A 182 -2.24 13.18 12.20
C VAL A 182 -1.97 14.59 12.73
N LEU A 183 -2.56 14.94 13.86
CA LEU A 183 -2.42 16.26 14.47
C LEU A 183 -1.13 16.37 15.28
N PRO A 184 -0.56 17.60 15.46
CA PRO A 184 0.60 17.82 16.28
C PRO A 184 0.38 17.32 17.71
N SER A 185 1.39 16.67 18.29
CA SER A 185 1.37 16.16 19.66
C SER A 185 2.79 16.26 20.24
N PRO A 186 2.95 16.48 21.56
CA PRO A 186 4.26 16.48 22.21
C PRO A 186 5.03 15.15 22.08
N GLU A 187 4.34 14.05 21.79
CA GLU A 187 4.93 12.72 21.60
C GLU A 187 5.47 12.49 20.19
N ARG A 188 5.23 13.44 19.27
CA ARG A 188 5.60 13.34 17.86
C ARG A 188 6.63 14.38 17.50
N LEU A 189 7.59 13.97 16.71
CA LEU A 189 8.56 14.84 16.08
C LEU A 189 8.31 14.85 14.56
N ASP A 190 7.83 15.95 14.07
CA ASP A 190 7.56 16.12 12.63
C ASP A 190 8.79 16.76 11.96
N ILE A 191 9.26 16.14 10.87
CA ILE A 191 10.40 16.66 10.09
C ILE A 191 9.89 16.95 8.67
N ASP A 192 9.86 18.23 8.32
CA ASP A 192 9.35 18.74 7.04
C ASP A 192 10.42 18.64 5.96
N LEU A 193 10.50 17.49 5.31
CA LEU A 193 11.35 17.24 4.15
C LEU A 193 10.59 16.45 3.09
N PRO A 194 10.82 16.72 1.79
CA PRO A 194 10.23 15.91 0.71
C PRO A 194 10.62 14.43 0.83
N PHE A 195 9.70 13.54 0.45
CA PHE A 195 9.94 12.08 0.56
C PHE A 195 11.11 11.59 -0.28
N ASP A 196 11.46 12.27 -1.37
CA ASP A 196 12.63 11.97 -2.20
C ASP A 196 13.95 12.48 -1.62
N SER A 197 13.94 13.10 -0.44
CA SER A 197 15.17 13.58 0.20
C SER A 197 16.10 12.42 0.58
N PRO A 198 17.39 12.48 0.23
CA PRO A 198 18.37 11.47 0.63
C PRO A 198 18.66 11.48 2.14
N LEU A 199 18.22 12.51 2.87
CA LEU A 199 18.38 12.56 4.31
C LEU A 199 17.53 11.52 5.03
N TRP A 200 16.40 11.08 4.42
CA TRP A 200 15.64 9.94 4.93
C TRP A 200 16.43 8.65 4.85
N ASP A 201 17.22 8.47 3.79
CA ASP A 201 18.07 7.29 3.64
C ASP A 201 19.12 7.21 4.76
N GLU A 202 19.66 8.36 5.16
CA GLU A 202 20.63 8.44 6.28
C GLU A 202 19.96 8.14 7.63
N LEU A 203 18.75 8.66 7.86
CA LEU A 203 17.98 8.34 9.06
C LEU A 203 17.66 6.84 9.16
N PHE A 204 17.14 6.26 8.08
CA PHE A 204 16.68 4.88 8.09
C PHE A 204 17.82 3.86 7.99
N ALA A 205 18.97 4.22 7.41
CA ALA A 205 20.19 3.42 7.52
C ALA A 205 20.63 3.22 8.99
N ALA A 206 20.29 4.17 9.87
CA ALA A 206 20.58 4.09 11.30
C ALA A 206 19.91 2.91 12.02
N ARG A 207 18.94 2.21 11.40
CA ARG A 207 18.40 0.95 11.93
C ARG A 207 19.45 -0.17 11.93
N LEU A 208 20.37 -0.15 10.97
CA LEU A 208 21.36 -1.23 10.77
C LEU A 208 22.81 -0.77 10.98
N GLU A 209 23.09 0.53 10.93
CA GLU A 209 24.42 1.12 11.03
C GLU A 209 24.41 2.30 12.01
N PRO A 210 25.35 2.37 12.98
CA PRO A 210 25.29 3.40 14.01
C PRO A 210 25.72 4.75 13.47
N VAL A 211 24.99 5.83 13.84
CA VAL A 211 25.18 7.21 13.38
C VAL A 211 25.56 8.15 14.51
N ASP A 212 26.18 9.29 14.16
CA ASP A 212 26.36 10.46 15.03
C ASP A 212 25.03 11.22 15.10
N VAL A 213 24.29 11.07 16.20
CA VAL A 213 22.92 11.61 16.32
C VAL A 213 22.86 13.14 16.26
N PRO A 214 23.73 13.92 16.97
CA PRO A 214 23.75 15.37 16.83
C PRO A 214 24.02 15.85 15.40
N HIS A 215 24.93 15.19 14.69
CA HIS A 215 25.23 15.54 13.29
C HIS A 215 24.04 15.24 12.37
N LEU A 216 23.39 14.10 12.54
CA LEU A 216 22.19 13.74 11.77
C LEU A 216 21.03 14.69 12.05
N ALA A 217 20.79 15.05 13.32
CA ALA A 217 19.77 16.02 13.72
C ALA A 217 19.98 17.38 13.02
N GLN A 218 21.21 17.89 13.02
CA GLN A 218 21.54 19.14 12.33
C GLN A 218 21.25 19.06 10.83
N ARG A 219 21.58 17.95 10.17
CA ARG A 219 21.31 17.75 8.73
C ARG A 219 19.83 17.67 8.41
N LEU A 220 19.05 17.02 9.28
CA LEU A 220 17.59 16.92 9.15
C LEU A 220 16.86 18.22 9.49
N GLY A 221 17.57 19.24 10.02
CA GLY A 221 16.96 20.51 10.42
C GLY A 221 16.18 20.43 11.72
N VAL A 222 16.47 19.44 12.58
CA VAL A 222 15.84 19.32 13.91
C VAL A 222 16.19 20.53 14.75
N ALA A 223 15.20 21.20 15.32
CA ALA A 223 15.41 22.38 16.16
C ALA A 223 16.13 22.02 17.49
N ASP A 224 16.91 22.96 18.04
CA ASP A 224 17.65 22.71 19.28
C ASP A 224 16.75 22.25 20.43
N GLY A 225 15.52 22.77 20.50
CA GLY A 225 14.52 22.37 21.50
C GLY A 225 14.04 20.94 21.37
N ASP A 226 14.08 20.38 20.17
CA ASP A 226 13.61 19.01 19.85
C ASP A 226 14.74 17.98 19.88
N LEU A 227 16.00 18.43 20.03
CA LEU A 227 17.17 17.53 20.05
C LEU A 227 17.07 16.44 21.13
N PRO A 228 16.58 16.69 22.36
CA PRO A 228 16.37 15.64 23.35
C PRO A 228 15.36 14.56 22.89
N ALA A 229 14.23 14.97 22.30
CA ALA A 229 13.21 14.07 21.75
C ALA A 229 13.76 13.26 20.57
N PHE A 230 14.50 13.91 19.66
CA PHE A 230 15.16 13.22 18.56
C PHE A 230 16.20 12.20 19.05
N THR A 231 17.03 12.57 20.06
CA THR A 231 18.04 11.64 20.62
C THR A 231 17.40 10.43 21.29
N ALA A 232 16.23 10.58 21.91
CA ALA A 232 15.49 9.49 22.53
C ALA A 232 15.03 8.39 21.52
N LEU A 233 15.00 8.70 20.22
CA LEU A 233 14.70 7.73 19.16
C LEU A 233 15.83 6.72 18.94
N PHE A 234 17.01 6.91 19.55
CA PHE A 234 18.19 6.07 19.31
C PHE A 234 18.60 5.28 20.55
N HIS A 235 19.39 4.23 20.35
CA HIS A 235 19.96 3.35 21.38
C HIS A 235 21.32 2.81 20.96
N ASP A 236 22.02 2.16 21.87
CA ASP A 236 23.39 1.65 21.67
C ASP A 236 23.45 0.17 21.25
N ALA A 237 22.33 -0.56 21.32
CA ALA A 237 22.30 -1.97 20.99
C ALA A 237 22.26 -2.18 19.45
N PRO A 238 23.23 -2.91 18.86
CA PRO A 238 23.18 -3.26 17.45
C PRO A 238 22.03 -4.23 17.16
N PRO A 239 21.43 -4.19 15.95
CA PRO A 239 20.43 -5.19 15.54
C PRO A 239 21.07 -6.57 15.43
N ALA A 240 20.26 -7.61 15.62
CA ALA A 240 20.69 -8.99 15.39
C ALA A 240 21.07 -9.18 13.90
N PRO A 241 22.13 -9.95 13.61
CA PRO A 241 22.51 -10.22 12.23
C PRO A 241 21.46 -11.11 11.55
N HIS A 242 21.05 -10.72 10.34
CA HIS A 242 20.22 -11.58 9.51
C HIS A 242 20.98 -12.82 9.06
N THR A 243 20.35 -14.00 9.13
CA THR A 243 20.92 -15.28 8.68
C THR A 243 20.09 -15.82 7.51
N PRO A 244 20.63 -15.93 6.29
CA PRO A 244 19.94 -16.53 5.16
C PRO A 244 19.73 -18.04 5.38
N PRO A 245 18.79 -18.68 4.68
CA PRO A 245 18.64 -20.13 4.70
C PRO A 245 19.88 -20.84 4.14
N PRO A 246 20.12 -22.13 4.46
CA PRO A 246 21.16 -22.94 3.85
C PRO A 246 21.10 -22.94 2.31
N ALA A 247 22.24 -23.16 1.68
CA ALA A 247 22.31 -23.22 0.22
C ALA A 247 21.41 -24.33 -0.34
N GLY A 248 20.56 -23.99 -1.32
CA GLY A 248 19.60 -24.89 -1.95
C GLY A 248 18.23 -24.93 -1.25
N ASP A 249 18.13 -24.46 -0.01
CA ASP A 249 16.85 -24.34 0.67
C ASP A 249 16.11 -23.06 0.22
N VAL A 250 14.79 -23.09 0.30
CA VAL A 250 13.91 -21.94 0.11
C VAL A 250 13.15 -21.69 1.40
N ARG A 251 13.30 -20.50 1.98
CA ARG A 251 12.58 -20.09 3.16
C ARG A 251 11.53 -19.04 2.84
N MET A 252 10.31 -19.26 3.32
CA MET A 252 9.23 -18.30 3.38
C MET A 252 9.13 -17.76 4.80
N ARG A 253 9.06 -16.45 4.96
CA ARG A 253 8.68 -15.78 6.21
C ARG A 253 7.45 -14.89 5.95
N TYR A 254 6.37 -15.19 6.64
CA TYR A 254 5.20 -14.32 6.70
C TYR A 254 5.46 -13.24 7.74
N LEU A 255 5.45 -11.99 7.29
CA LEU A 255 5.80 -10.85 8.13
C LEU A 255 4.55 -10.27 8.80
N ASN A 256 3.52 -10.04 8.04
CA ASN A 256 2.13 -9.74 8.40
C ASN A 256 1.30 -9.38 7.14
N HIS A 257 -0.02 -9.37 7.25
CA HIS A 257 -0.98 -9.05 6.17
C HIS A 257 -0.64 -9.77 4.85
N ALA A 258 -0.27 -9.04 3.81
CA ALA A 258 0.19 -9.59 2.53
C ALA A 258 1.72 -9.68 2.41
N SER A 259 2.45 -9.22 3.43
CA SER A 259 3.91 -9.17 3.41
C SER A 259 4.53 -10.54 3.61
N VAL A 260 5.17 -11.04 2.56
CA VAL A 260 5.90 -12.32 2.58
C VAL A 260 7.30 -12.13 2.02
N LEU A 261 8.30 -12.62 2.75
CA LEU A 261 9.69 -12.67 2.29
C LEU A 261 10.03 -14.09 1.86
N ILE A 262 10.47 -14.24 0.62
CA ILE A 262 11.00 -15.49 0.05
C ILE A 262 12.51 -15.35 -0.07
N GLU A 263 13.23 -16.31 0.50
CA GLU A 263 14.69 -16.31 0.54
C GLU A 263 15.27 -17.62 0.05
N THR A 264 16.35 -17.49 -0.69
CA THR A 264 17.32 -18.58 -0.91
C THR A 264 18.60 -18.26 -0.18
N GLY A 265 19.62 -19.10 -0.26
CA GLY A 265 20.92 -18.81 0.34
C GLY A 265 21.57 -17.50 -0.14
N THR A 266 21.15 -16.95 -1.28
CA THR A 266 21.80 -15.80 -1.93
C THR A 266 20.84 -14.71 -2.42
N THR A 267 19.54 -14.97 -2.46
CA THR A 267 18.55 -14.06 -3.10
C THR A 267 17.31 -13.92 -2.24
N SER A 268 16.73 -12.75 -2.23
CA SER A 268 15.53 -12.41 -1.47
C SER A 268 14.50 -11.67 -2.33
N VAL A 269 13.23 -12.07 -2.21
CA VAL A 269 12.08 -11.42 -2.84
C VAL A 269 11.07 -11.09 -1.74
N LEU A 270 10.72 -9.81 -1.60
CA LEU A 270 9.75 -9.32 -0.63
C LEU A 270 8.48 -8.88 -1.35
N LEU A 271 7.34 -9.46 -0.97
CA LEU A 271 6.03 -9.19 -1.54
C LEU A 271 5.25 -8.24 -0.62
N ASP A 272 4.57 -7.26 -1.22
CA ASP A 272 3.62 -6.31 -0.60
C ASP A 272 4.07 -5.83 0.79
N PRO A 273 5.22 -5.13 0.90
CA PRO A 273 5.85 -4.85 2.19
C PRO A 273 5.03 -3.88 3.04
N LEU A 274 4.47 -4.39 4.12
CA LEU A 274 3.80 -3.67 5.19
C LEU A 274 4.32 -4.26 6.50
N ILE A 275 5.23 -3.55 7.20
CA ILE A 275 6.01 -4.10 8.31
C ILE A 275 5.68 -3.37 9.61
N GLY A 276 5.40 -4.14 10.68
CA GLY A 276 5.17 -3.61 12.02
C GLY A 276 6.44 -3.19 12.76
N TYR A 277 6.29 -2.61 13.94
CA TYR A 277 7.37 -2.11 14.78
C TYR A 277 7.44 -2.87 16.12
N THR A 278 8.64 -2.98 16.70
CA THR A 278 8.79 -3.58 18.03
C THR A 278 8.07 -2.76 19.10
N GLY A 279 7.36 -3.42 20.02
CA GLY A 279 6.74 -2.77 21.17
C GLY A 279 5.24 -2.64 21.13
N ASP A 280 4.57 -3.20 20.11
CA ASP A 280 3.11 -3.27 20.00
C ASP A 280 2.45 -4.40 20.82
N GLY A 281 3.28 -5.20 21.52
CA GLY A 281 2.82 -6.28 22.39
C GLY A 281 2.62 -7.63 21.69
N TYR A 282 3.01 -7.76 20.42
CA TYR A 282 2.88 -8.96 19.61
C TYR A 282 4.23 -9.47 19.11
N GLU A 283 4.34 -10.79 18.91
CA GLU A 283 5.49 -11.38 18.23
C GLU A 283 5.26 -11.35 16.72
N HIS A 284 6.07 -10.58 16.02
CA HIS A 284 6.12 -10.50 14.56
C HIS A 284 7.53 -10.13 14.08
N TYR A 285 7.74 -10.21 12.77
CA TYR A 285 8.97 -9.72 12.16
C TYR A 285 8.92 -8.21 11.99
N THR A 286 10.09 -7.56 12.15
CA THR A 286 10.27 -6.11 12.02
C THR A 286 11.25 -5.78 10.89
N LEU A 287 11.49 -4.49 10.63
CA LEU A 287 12.44 -4.03 9.60
C LEU A 287 13.87 -4.55 9.82
N GLU A 288 14.25 -4.79 11.07
CA GLU A 288 15.56 -5.28 11.47
C GLU A 288 15.77 -6.78 11.17
N ASP A 289 14.67 -7.55 11.06
CA ASP A 289 14.71 -8.98 10.72
C ASP A 289 14.93 -9.23 9.22
N LEU A 290 14.78 -8.21 8.39
CA LEU A 290 14.94 -8.32 6.94
C LEU A 290 16.43 -8.34 6.53
N PRO A 291 16.78 -8.96 5.38
CA PRO A 291 18.16 -8.94 4.87
C PRO A 291 18.62 -7.50 4.60
N ARG A 292 19.92 -7.25 4.72
CA ARG A 292 20.52 -5.92 4.44
C ARG A 292 20.31 -5.47 3.00
N HIS A 293 20.20 -6.40 2.07
CA HIS A 293 19.85 -6.18 0.68
C HIS A 293 18.66 -7.07 0.31
N ILE A 294 17.67 -6.50 -0.35
CA ILE A 294 16.48 -7.18 -0.87
C ILE A 294 16.57 -7.07 -2.39
N ASP A 295 16.77 -8.20 -3.07
CA ASP A 295 17.03 -8.20 -4.51
C ASP A 295 15.83 -7.69 -5.31
N ALA A 296 14.61 -8.10 -4.92
CA ALA A 296 13.38 -7.59 -5.51
C ALA A 296 12.29 -7.36 -4.46
N VAL A 297 11.59 -6.25 -4.60
CA VAL A 297 10.29 -6.00 -3.97
C VAL A 297 9.22 -6.12 -5.04
N VAL A 298 8.13 -6.83 -4.76
CA VAL A 298 7.00 -6.99 -5.68
C VAL A 298 5.77 -6.37 -5.04
N ILE A 299 5.11 -5.46 -5.74
CA ILE A 299 3.81 -4.89 -5.35
C ILE A 299 2.75 -5.53 -6.21
N SER A 300 1.78 -6.21 -5.59
CA SER A 300 0.72 -6.91 -6.31
C SER A 300 -0.30 -5.96 -6.94
N HIS A 301 -0.71 -4.93 -6.21
CA HIS A 301 -1.69 -3.95 -6.68
C HIS A 301 -1.63 -2.63 -5.89
N PHE A 302 -2.48 -1.68 -6.26
CA PHE A 302 -2.41 -0.28 -5.85
C PHE A 302 -3.07 0.03 -4.49
N HIS A 303 -3.66 -0.94 -3.80
CA HIS A 303 -4.28 -0.69 -2.50
C HIS A 303 -3.23 -0.41 -1.42
N SER A 304 -3.62 0.37 -0.42
CA SER A 304 -2.69 0.94 0.57
C SER A 304 -2.18 -0.05 1.62
N ASP A 305 -2.81 -1.17 1.76
CA ASP A 305 -2.39 -2.30 2.59
C ASP A 305 -1.43 -3.26 1.84
N HIS A 306 -1.28 -3.07 0.52
CA HIS A 306 -0.27 -3.74 -0.32
C HIS A 306 0.85 -2.80 -0.75
N PHE A 307 0.59 -1.48 -0.75
CA PHE A 307 1.58 -0.44 -1.01
C PHE A 307 1.74 0.45 0.22
N SER A 308 2.75 0.21 1.04
CA SER A 308 3.08 1.04 2.20
C SER A 308 4.28 1.94 1.90
N LEU A 309 4.04 3.24 1.70
CA LEU A 309 5.13 4.21 1.56
C LEU A 309 5.98 4.27 2.83
N GLU A 310 5.37 4.10 4.01
CA GLU A 310 6.03 4.06 5.30
C GLU A 310 7.12 2.99 5.36
N THR A 311 6.81 1.78 4.92
CA THR A 311 7.78 0.68 4.84
C THR A 311 8.79 0.90 3.72
N LEU A 312 8.33 1.28 2.53
CA LEU A 312 9.19 1.43 1.35
C LEU A 312 10.27 2.49 1.55
N LEU A 313 9.95 3.66 2.16
CA LEU A 313 10.94 4.70 2.45
C LEU A 313 12.05 4.19 3.38
N GLN A 314 11.70 3.39 4.37
CA GLN A 314 12.66 2.83 5.32
C GLN A 314 13.55 1.73 4.70
N LEU A 315 13.12 1.15 3.59
CA LEU A 315 13.85 0.12 2.86
C LEU A 315 14.54 0.66 1.60
N ARG A 316 14.35 1.92 1.21
CA ARG A 316 14.72 2.46 -0.11
C ARG A 316 16.16 2.13 -0.54
N THR A 317 17.13 2.25 0.36
CA THR A 317 18.55 1.95 0.08
C THR A 317 18.89 0.46 0.12
N ARG A 318 17.96 -0.38 0.61
CA ARG A 318 18.14 -1.83 0.70
C ARG A 318 17.55 -2.58 -0.49
N ILE A 319 16.69 -1.92 -1.29
CA ILE A 319 15.96 -2.54 -2.40
C ILE A 319 16.77 -2.47 -3.68
N GLY A 320 17.00 -3.60 -4.31
CA GLY A 320 17.63 -3.72 -5.63
C GLY A 320 16.71 -3.28 -6.75
N THR A 321 15.51 -3.87 -6.84
CA THR A 321 14.51 -3.55 -7.86
C THR A 321 13.11 -3.58 -7.26
N ILE A 322 12.23 -2.65 -7.66
CA ILE A 322 10.79 -2.73 -7.36
C ILE A 322 10.05 -3.15 -8.62
N LEU A 323 9.31 -4.25 -8.54
CA LEU A 323 8.44 -4.75 -9.59
C LEU A 323 7.01 -4.32 -9.29
N VAL A 324 6.37 -3.64 -10.23
CA VAL A 324 5.00 -3.14 -10.09
C VAL A 324 4.16 -3.54 -11.30
N PRO A 325 2.83 -3.67 -11.15
CA PRO A 325 1.95 -3.90 -12.29
C PRO A 325 1.99 -2.76 -13.29
N ARG A 326 1.82 -3.07 -14.57
CA ARG A 326 1.66 -2.06 -15.62
C ARG A 326 0.32 -1.35 -15.49
N ALA A 327 0.35 -0.02 -15.40
CA ALA A 327 -0.84 0.81 -15.29
C ALA A 327 -1.59 0.98 -16.62
N SER A 328 -2.83 1.48 -16.56
CA SER A 328 -3.69 1.75 -17.73
C SER A 328 -3.18 2.87 -18.65
N GLY A 329 -2.24 3.70 -18.18
CA GLY A 329 -1.66 4.80 -18.96
C GLY A 329 -2.48 6.09 -18.91
N GLY A 330 -2.79 6.57 -17.71
CA GLY A 330 -3.37 7.88 -17.47
C GLY A 330 -4.86 7.89 -17.17
N SER A 331 -5.44 6.75 -16.84
CA SER A 331 -6.81 6.68 -16.29
C SER A 331 -6.84 7.27 -14.88
N LEU A 332 -7.84 8.10 -14.59
CA LEU A 332 -7.96 8.76 -13.29
C LEU A 332 -7.96 7.76 -12.10
N PRO A 333 -8.76 6.68 -12.11
CA PRO A 333 -8.82 5.77 -10.97
C PRO A 333 -7.67 4.75 -10.91
N ASP A 334 -6.76 4.75 -11.88
CA ASP A 334 -5.70 3.74 -12.03
C ASP A 334 -4.31 4.37 -12.28
N PRO A 335 -3.78 5.17 -11.32
CA PRO A 335 -2.50 5.84 -11.47
C PRO A 335 -1.32 4.87 -11.48
N SER A 336 -0.22 5.27 -12.16
CA SER A 336 0.99 4.47 -12.31
C SER A 336 1.81 4.42 -11.02
N LEU A 337 1.97 3.25 -10.43
CA LEU A 337 2.90 3.01 -9.32
C LEU A 337 4.35 3.34 -9.67
N LYS A 338 4.78 3.02 -10.90
CA LYS A 338 6.13 3.33 -11.36
C LYS A 338 6.41 4.83 -11.35
N THR A 339 5.52 5.61 -11.96
CA THR A 339 5.67 7.06 -12.03
C THR A 339 5.65 7.67 -10.63
N MET A 340 4.78 7.18 -9.75
CA MET A 340 4.71 7.59 -8.36
C MET A 340 6.01 7.29 -7.60
N LEU A 341 6.48 6.06 -7.63
CA LEU A 341 7.70 5.65 -6.94
C LEU A 341 8.92 6.41 -7.42
N GLN A 342 9.03 6.67 -8.73
CA GLN A 342 10.11 7.49 -9.29
C GLN A 342 10.08 8.93 -8.75
N ALA A 343 8.89 9.53 -8.63
CA ALA A 343 8.73 10.86 -8.04
C ALA A 343 9.05 10.89 -6.52
N LEU A 344 8.94 9.75 -5.84
CA LEU A 344 9.29 9.54 -4.45
C LEU A 344 10.78 9.15 -4.23
N GLY A 345 11.60 9.17 -5.29
CA GLY A 345 13.04 8.94 -5.21
C GLY A 345 13.49 7.49 -5.36
N PHE A 346 12.62 6.57 -5.79
CA PHE A 346 13.01 5.20 -6.11
C PHE A 346 13.51 5.12 -7.56
N SER A 347 14.78 4.76 -7.76
CA SER A 347 15.44 4.81 -9.08
C SER A 347 15.21 3.57 -9.94
N ASN A 348 15.08 2.38 -9.32
CA ASN A 348 14.97 1.11 -10.06
C ASN A 348 13.57 0.51 -9.89
N VAL A 349 12.61 1.03 -10.66
CA VAL A 349 11.21 0.57 -10.69
C VAL A 349 10.89 0.04 -12.08
N GLN A 350 10.45 -1.21 -12.15
CA GLN A 350 10.11 -1.89 -13.40
C GLN A 350 8.62 -2.29 -13.39
N GLU A 351 7.94 -2.05 -14.50
CA GLU A 351 6.58 -2.53 -14.71
C GLU A 351 6.61 -3.93 -15.30
N LEU A 352 5.72 -4.77 -14.81
CA LEU A 352 5.43 -6.09 -15.38
C LEU A 352 4.05 -6.07 -16.04
N ALA A 353 4.01 -6.48 -17.30
CA ALA A 353 2.76 -6.80 -17.97
C ALA A 353 2.29 -8.20 -17.56
N GLU A 354 1.01 -8.47 -17.79
CA GLU A 354 0.46 -9.81 -17.64
C GLU A 354 1.27 -10.83 -18.45
N LEU A 355 1.58 -11.96 -17.83
CA LEU A 355 2.40 -13.06 -18.34
C LEU A 355 3.88 -12.70 -18.57
N GLU A 356 4.32 -11.53 -18.19
CA GLU A 356 5.73 -11.16 -18.23
C GLU A 356 6.48 -11.77 -17.03
N THR A 357 7.68 -12.28 -17.28
CA THR A 357 8.56 -12.84 -16.26
C THR A 357 9.79 -11.95 -16.08
N HIS A 358 10.08 -11.59 -14.85
CA HIS A 358 11.32 -10.93 -14.45
C HIS A 358 12.25 -11.91 -13.75
N ARG A 359 13.48 -12.02 -14.25
CA ARG A 359 14.53 -12.82 -13.60
C ARG A 359 15.23 -11.97 -12.54
N VAL A 360 15.03 -12.32 -11.29
CA VAL A 360 15.69 -11.65 -10.16
C VAL A 360 17.15 -12.09 -10.03
N ALA A 361 17.37 -13.40 -10.10
CA ALA A 361 18.69 -14.02 -10.05
C ALA A 361 18.64 -15.42 -10.70
N ASP A 362 19.77 -16.13 -10.73
CA ASP A 362 19.81 -17.51 -11.20
C ASP A 362 18.90 -18.40 -10.32
N GLY A 363 17.88 -19.00 -10.95
CA GLY A 363 16.91 -19.85 -10.28
C GLY A 363 15.88 -19.11 -9.42
N VAL A 364 15.77 -17.77 -9.55
CA VAL A 364 14.72 -16.96 -8.90
C VAL A 364 14.08 -16.04 -9.94
N GLU A 365 12.77 -16.26 -10.16
CA GLU A 365 11.99 -15.53 -11.16
C GLU A 365 10.63 -15.13 -10.57
N VAL A 366 10.09 -14.00 -11.04
CA VAL A 366 8.74 -13.52 -10.73
C VAL A 366 7.96 -13.36 -12.04
N THR A 367 6.87 -14.08 -12.17
CA THR A 367 5.93 -13.97 -13.30
C THR A 367 4.68 -13.26 -12.85
N ALA A 368 4.25 -12.24 -13.58
CA ALA A 368 3.02 -11.50 -13.33
C ALA A 368 1.84 -12.24 -13.99
N LEU A 369 0.93 -12.81 -13.21
CA LEU A 369 -0.28 -13.45 -13.74
C LEU A 369 -1.48 -12.48 -13.69
N PRO A 370 -2.53 -12.71 -14.51
CA PRO A 370 -3.74 -11.90 -14.50
C PRO A 370 -4.44 -11.92 -13.14
N PHE A 371 -4.89 -10.74 -12.70
CA PHE A 371 -5.62 -10.52 -11.45
C PHE A 371 -7.07 -10.14 -11.77
N VAL A 372 -8.05 -10.89 -11.27
CA VAL A 372 -9.50 -10.65 -11.46
C VAL A 372 -10.17 -10.40 -10.12
N GLY A 373 -11.16 -9.53 -10.12
CA GLY A 373 -11.97 -9.21 -8.92
C GLY A 373 -11.46 -8.01 -8.13
N GLU A 374 -11.94 -7.89 -6.89
CA GLU A 374 -11.61 -6.97 -5.82
C GLU A 374 -11.89 -5.47 -6.09
N HIS A 375 -11.69 -4.95 -7.29
CA HIS A 375 -11.77 -3.52 -7.62
C HIS A 375 -13.20 -3.05 -8.00
N ALA A 376 -14.23 -3.70 -7.50
CA ALA A 376 -15.63 -3.33 -7.70
C ALA A 376 -16.00 -3.15 -9.20
N ASP A 377 -15.48 -4.02 -10.06
CA ASP A 377 -15.67 -4.05 -11.52
C ASP A 377 -15.25 -2.75 -12.25
N LEU A 378 -14.37 -1.95 -11.66
CA LEU A 378 -13.72 -0.85 -12.36
C LEU A 378 -12.58 -1.35 -13.26
N ASP A 379 -12.33 -0.63 -14.37
CA ASP A 379 -11.18 -0.90 -15.25
C ASP A 379 -9.88 -0.42 -14.57
N ILE A 380 -9.41 -1.21 -13.61
CA ILE A 380 -8.14 -1.05 -12.90
C ILE A 380 -7.17 -2.10 -13.42
N ARG A 381 -6.03 -1.67 -13.91
CA ARG A 381 -4.98 -2.53 -14.51
C ARG A 381 -3.71 -2.60 -13.68
N THR A 382 -3.51 -1.68 -12.76
CA THR A 382 -2.36 -1.68 -11.84
C THR A 382 -2.52 -2.79 -10.80
N LYS A 383 -2.56 -4.05 -11.28
CA LYS A 383 -2.74 -5.25 -10.46
C LYS A 383 -2.23 -6.51 -11.16
N VAL A 384 -1.55 -7.39 -10.43
CA VAL A 384 -1.06 -8.71 -10.89
C VAL A 384 -1.10 -9.71 -9.75
N VAL A 385 -1.13 -10.99 -10.11
CA VAL A 385 -0.91 -12.12 -9.20
C VAL A 385 0.54 -12.58 -9.37
N PRO A 386 1.44 -12.37 -8.40
CA PRO A 386 2.82 -12.80 -8.51
C PRO A 386 2.97 -14.33 -8.37
N LEU A 387 3.58 -14.97 -9.35
CA LEU A 387 4.11 -16.33 -9.24
C LEU A 387 5.63 -16.23 -9.02
N VAL A 388 6.10 -16.59 -7.83
CA VAL A 388 7.53 -16.64 -7.51
C VAL A 388 8.03 -18.07 -7.70
N GLN A 389 9.05 -18.21 -8.55
CA GLN A 389 9.79 -19.47 -8.71
C GLN A 389 11.17 -19.28 -8.10
N ALA A 390 11.52 -20.10 -7.10
CA ALA A 390 12.77 -20.00 -6.36
C ALA A 390 13.26 -21.39 -5.93
N GLY A 391 14.50 -21.76 -6.27
CA GLY A 391 15.10 -23.04 -5.90
C GLY A 391 14.27 -24.26 -6.31
N GLY A 392 13.57 -24.19 -7.46
CA GLY A 392 12.66 -25.23 -7.95
C GLY A 392 11.30 -25.28 -7.26
N ARG A 393 10.99 -24.33 -6.35
CA ARG A 393 9.68 -24.16 -5.72
C ARG A 393 8.84 -23.16 -6.51
N ARG A 394 7.51 -23.37 -6.50
CA ARG A 394 6.50 -22.53 -7.17
C ARG A 394 5.51 -22.02 -6.13
N LEU A 395 5.53 -20.73 -5.89
CA LEU A 395 4.74 -20.05 -4.86
C LEU A 395 3.86 -18.99 -5.52
N LEU A 396 2.54 -19.13 -5.43
CA LEU A 396 1.57 -18.22 -6.02
C LEU A 396 0.98 -17.31 -4.95
N PHE A 397 1.08 -15.99 -5.16
CA PHE A 397 0.56 -14.97 -4.26
C PHE A 397 -0.70 -14.36 -4.87
N ALA A 398 -1.83 -15.01 -4.64
CA ALA A 398 -3.11 -14.61 -5.22
C ALA A 398 -3.74 -13.38 -4.54
N THR A 399 -3.19 -12.93 -3.40
CA THR A 399 -3.64 -11.74 -2.67
C THR A 399 -5.17 -11.67 -2.56
N ASP A 400 -5.78 -10.62 -3.04
CA ASP A 400 -7.20 -10.28 -2.88
C ASP A 400 -8.05 -10.64 -4.10
N ILE A 401 -7.55 -11.53 -4.98
CA ILE A 401 -8.34 -11.94 -6.14
C ILE A 401 -9.69 -12.53 -5.74
N THR A 402 -10.66 -12.34 -6.62
CA THR A 402 -11.85 -13.17 -6.66
C THR A 402 -11.78 -14.01 -7.93
N PRO A 403 -11.55 -15.34 -7.88
CA PRO A 403 -11.45 -16.17 -9.07
C PRO A 403 -12.85 -16.41 -9.67
N LEU A 404 -13.36 -15.35 -10.32
CA LEU A 404 -14.71 -15.31 -10.90
C LEU A 404 -14.86 -16.22 -12.13
N GLU A 405 -13.75 -16.51 -12.82
CA GLU A 405 -13.70 -17.35 -14.02
C GLU A 405 -12.61 -18.40 -13.87
N PRO A 406 -12.95 -19.62 -13.44
CA PRO A 406 -11.98 -20.70 -13.22
C PRO A 406 -11.13 -21.04 -14.45
N ALA A 407 -11.66 -20.86 -15.68
CA ALA A 407 -10.91 -21.13 -16.89
C ALA A 407 -9.70 -20.20 -17.08
N LEU A 408 -9.64 -19.06 -16.41
CA LEU A 408 -8.56 -18.07 -16.56
C LEU A 408 -7.19 -18.71 -16.36
N TYR A 409 -6.99 -19.36 -15.23
CA TYR A 409 -5.69 -19.94 -14.87
C TYR A 409 -5.39 -21.24 -15.62
N ASN A 410 -6.41 -21.95 -16.11
CA ASN A 410 -6.25 -23.10 -17.02
C ASN A 410 -5.73 -22.67 -18.40
N ASN A 411 -6.04 -21.45 -18.82
CA ASN A 411 -5.58 -20.90 -20.10
C ASN A 411 -4.14 -20.40 -20.06
N ILE A 412 -3.47 -20.39 -18.90
CA ILE A 412 -2.07 -19.97 -18.77
C ILE A 412 -1.18 -21.20 -18.97
N PRO A 413 -0.39 -21.23 -20.07
CA PRO A 413 0.42 -22.41 -20.39
C PRO A 413 1.39 -22.79 -19.26
N GLY A 414 1.43 -24.05 -18.88
CA GLY A 414 2.34 -24.59 -17.86
C GLY A 414 1.96 -24.27 -16.41
N LEU A 415 0.89 -23.50 -16.18
CA LEU A 415 0.52 -23.13 -14.81
C LEU A 415 -0.13 -24.28 -14.05
N ALA A 416 -1.14 -24.93 -14.62
CA ALA A 416 -1.87 -26.03 -14.00
C ALA A 416 -1.18 -27.40 -14.15
N GLU A 417 -0.31 -27.57 -15.15
CA GLU A 417 0.42 -28.81 -15.42
C GLU A 417 1.50 -29.13 -14.37
N THR A 418 2.01 -28.11 -13.70
CA THR A 418 3.03 -28.26 -12.66
C THR A 418 2.45 -27.83 -11.30
N PRO A 419 2.41 -28.71 -10.29
CA PRO A 419 1.86 -28.38 -8.98
C PRO A 419 2.51 -27.15 -8.33
N LEU A 420 1.71 -26.37 -7.60
CA LEU A 420 2.21 -25.31 -6.71
C LEU A 420 2.71 -25.93 -5.39
N ASP A 421 3.85 -25.47 -4.91
CA ASP A 421 4.31 -25.80 -3.55
C ASP A 421 3.47 -25.07 -2.50
N ALA A 422 3.04 -23.82 -2.80
CA ALA A 422 2.11 -23.07 -1.96
C ALA A 422 1.26 -22.08 -2.78
N LEU A 423 0.00 -21.93 -2.36
CA LEU A 423 -0.94 -20.89 -2.76
C LEU A 423 -1.20 -19.98 -1.55
N PHE A 424 -0.98 -18.69 -1.71
CA PHE A 424 -1.34 -17.65 -0.74
C PHE A 424 -2.55 -16.90 -1.28
N ILE A 425 -3.64 -16.80 -0.49
CA ILE A 425 -4.91 -16.21 -0.95
C ILE A 425 -5.63 -15.48 0.18
N GLY A 426 -6.12 -14.27 -0.08
CA GLY A 426 -6.97 -13.50 0.82
C GLY A 426 -8.40 -14.03 0.84
N LEU A 427 -9.03 -13.99 2.00
CA LEU A 427 -10.41 -14.41 2.20
C LEU A 427 -11.32 -13.26 2.66
N GLU A 428 -10.98 -12.01 2.31
CA GLU A 428 -11.81 -10.84 2.59
C GLU A 428 -13.04 -10.81 1.66
N CYS A 429 -13.95 -11.77 1.87
CA CYS A 429 -15.10 -12.02 1.01
C CYS A 429 -16.25 -11.01 1.18
N VAL A 430 -16.22 -10.19 2.23
CA VAL A 430 -17.23 -9.16 2.51
C VAL A 430 -16.89 -7.87 1.77
N GLY A 431 -15.68 -7.39 1.91
CA GLY A 431 -15.15 -6.17 1.30
C GLY A 431 -15.89 -4.89 1.67
N ALA A 432 -15.36 -3.75 1.25
CA ALA A 432 -15.99 -2.44 1.43
C ALA A 432 -16.86 -2.03 0.22
N PRO A 433 -17.85 -1.13 0.38
CA PRO A 433 -18.59 -0.56 -0.76
C PRO A 433 -17.68 0.22 -1.71
N LEU A 434 -18.01 0.23 -3.00
CA LEU A 434 -17.22 0.90 -4.05
C LEU A 434 -16.84 2.35 -3.69
N ASN A 435 -17.76 3.15 -3.16
CA ASN A 435 -17.50 4.55 -2.84
C ASN A 435 -16.54 4.74 -1.66
N TRP A 436 -16.28 3.69 -0.89
CA TRP A 436 -15.35 3.75 0.24
C TRP A 436 -13.93 4.15 -0.23
N LEU A 437 -13.45 3.61 -1.35
CA LEU A 437 -12.16 3.95 -1.93
C LEU A 437 -12.29 4.89 -3.13
N TYR A 438 -13.18 4.58 -4.08
CA TYR A 438 -13.26 5.26 -5.37
C TYR A 438 -14.24 6.44 -5.41
N GLY A 439 -15.01 6.68 -4.34
CA GLY A 439 -16.06 7.72 -4.33
C GLY A 439 -15.64 9.07 -4.92
N PRO A 440 -14.53 9.70 -4.48
CA PRO A 440 -14.06 10.97 -5.03
C PRO A 440 -13.64 10.92 -6.51
N LEU A 441 -13.35 9.75 -7.06
CA LEU A 441 -12.83 9.58 -8.42
C LEU A 441 -13.93 9.33 -9.45
N LEU A 442 -15.16 9.03 -9.00
CA LEU A 442 -16.28 8.71 -9.89
C LEU A 442 -16.82 9.96 -10.59
N GLU A 443 -17.18 9.82 -11.87
CA GLU A 443 -17.76 10.91 -12.66
C GLU A 443 -19.24 11.18 -12.35
N GLY A 444 -19.89 10.31 -11.62
CA GLY A 444 -21.30 10.44 -11.28
C GLY A 444 -21.68 9.78 -9.96
N LYS A 445 -22.82 10.20 -9.41
CA LYS A 445 -23.33 9.61 -8.16
C LYS A 445 -23.87 8.20 -8.40
N LEU A 446 -23.40 7.25 -7.60
CA LEU A 446 -23.93 5.90 -7.58
C LEU A 446 -25.25 5.84 -6.79
N SER A 447 -26.17 4.98 -7.24
CA SER A 447 -27.32 4.58 -6.41
C SER A 447 -26.82 3.81 -5.17
N ARG A 448 -27.64 3.78 -4.10
CA ARG A 448 -27.30 2.97 -2.92
C ARG A 448 -27.16 1.49 -3.26
N GLU A 449 -27.99 0.99 -4.17
CA GLU A 449 -27.97 -0.40 -4.63
C GLU A 449 -26.67 -0.73 -5.37
N HIS A 450 -26.27 0.09 -6.34
CA HIS A 450 -25.02 -0.11 -7.08
C HIS A 450 -23.79 -0.01 -6.16
N ASN A 451 -23.80 0.93 -5.22
CA ASN A 451 -22.70 1.07 -4.25
C ASN A 451 -22.61 -0.13 -3.29
N ALA A 452 -23.75 -0.68 -2.86
CA ALA A 452 -23.78 -1.86 -2.00
C ALA A 452 -23.49 -3.17 -2.74
N GLY A 453 -23.88 -3.27 -4.02
CA GLY A 453 -23.69 -4.46 -4.84
C GLY A 453 -22.28 -4.61 -5.40
N ARG A 454 -21.62 -3.48 -5.72
CA ARG A 454 -20.23 -3.47 -6.21
C ARG A 454 -19.28 -3.23 -5.04
N ARG A 455 -18.60 -4.29 -4.62
CA ARG A 455 -17.77 -4.27 -3.41
C ARG A 455 -16.31 -4.56 -3.74
N LEU A 456 -15.43 -4.02 -2.91
CA LEU A 456 -13.99 -4.33 -2.88
C LEU A 456 -13.83 -5.61 -2.06
N LYS A 457 -13.99 -6.76 -2.69
CA LYS A 457 -13.97 -8.05 -2.00
C LYS A 457 -13.05 -9.05 -2.70
N GLY A 458 -12.40 -9.86 -1.91
CA GLY A 458 -11.61 -11.01 -2.31
C GLY A 458 -12.42 -12.31 -2.38
N SER A 459 -11.72 -13.42 -2.24
CA SER A 459 -12.27 -14.78 -2.32
C SER A 459 -13.07 -15.20 -1.09
N ASN A 460 -13.93 -16.18 -1.25
CA ASN A 460 -14.45 -17.02 -0.16
C ASN A 460 -13.76 -18.39 -0.14
N ALA A 461 -14.05 -19.21 0.86
CA ALA A 461 -13.45 -20.54 1.01
C ALA A 461 -13.65 -21.48 -0.18
N ALA A 462 -14.84 -21.48 -0.77
CA ALA A 462 -15.14 -22.35 -1.92
C ALA A 462 -14.33 -21.96 -3.15
N GLN A 463 -14.21 -20.66 -3.43
CA GLN A 463 -13.41 -20.13 -4.54
C GLN A 463 -11.91 -20.39 -4.35
N ALA A 464 -11.41 -20.25 -3.12
CA ALA A 464 -10.02 -20.53 -2.79
C ALA A 464 -9.70 -22.03 -2.91
N ASP A 465 -10.60 -22.91 -2.45
CA ASP A 465 -10.46 -24.35 -2.56
C ASP A 465 -10.51 -24.83 -4.02
N GLU A 466 -11.41 -24.28 -4.84
CA GLU A 466 -11.48 -24.57 -6.27
C GLU A 466 -10.18 -24.20 -6.98
N LEU A 467 -9.64 -22.99 -6.71
CA LEU A 467 -8.37 -22.55 -7.26
C LEU A 467 -7.21 -23.44 -6.81
N ALA A 468 -7.17 -23.82 -5.54
CA ALA A 468 -6.13 -24.70 -4.99
C ALA A 468 -6.13 -26.07 -5.68
N GLN A 469 -7.30 -26.65 -5.96
CA GLN A 469 -7.45 -27.90 -6.71
C GLN A 469 -6.99 -27.75 -8.16
N GLN A 470 -7.47 -26.70 -8.83
CA GLN A 470 -7.16 -26.42 -10.22
C GLN A 470 -5.65 -26.31 -10.47
N LEU A 471 -4.94 -25.70 -9.53
CA LEU A 471 -3.49 -25.48 -9.61
C LEU A 471 -2.67 -26.57 -8.89
N ASN A 472 -3.32 -27.64 -8.44
CA ASN A 472 -2.68 -28.73 -7.71
C ASN A 472 -1.79 -28.24 -6.55
N ALA A 473 -2.28 -27.27 -5.76
CA ALA A 473 -1.54 -26.69 -4.66
C ALA A 473 -1.33 -27.70 -3.53
N ARG A 474 -0.10 -27.83 -3.04
CA ARG A 474 0.25 -28.71 -1.91
C ARG A 474 -0.07 -28.12 -0.56
N HIS A 475 0.03 -26.77 -0.46
CA HIS A 475 -0.30 -26.00 0.72
C HIS A 475 -1.11 -24.77 0.32
N VAL A 476 -2.03 -24.37 1.19
CA VAL A 476 -2.83 -23.16 1.02
C VAL A 476 -2.66 -22.30 2.28
N TYR A 477 -2.28 -21.06 2.09
CA TYR A 477 -2.18 -20.07 3.14
C TYR A 477 -3.26 -19.01 2.96
N ALA A 478 -4.22 -18.95 3.90
CA ALA A 478 -5.11 -17.81 4.03
C ALA A 478 -4.31 -16.66 4.66
N TYR A 479 -4.26 -15.49 4.00
CA TYR A 479 -3.49 -14.33 4.44
C TYR A 479 -4.10 -13.03 3.90
N ALA A 480 -3.46 -11.88 4.05
CA ALA A 480 -3.93 -10.59 3.52
C ALA A 480 -5.36 -10.24 3.98
N MET A 481 -5.67 -10.48 5.26
CA MET A 481 -7.00 -10.29 5.82
C MET A 481 -7.07 -9.15 6.84
N GLY A 482 -5.98 -8.40 7.04
CA GLY A 482 -5.92 -7.28 7.97
C GLY A 482 -6.13 -7.65 9.45
N LEU A 483 -5.77 -8.88 9.85
CA LEU A 483 -6.08 -9.42 11.18
C LEU A 483 -5.05 -9.04 12.25
N GLU A 484 -3.99 -8.35 11.89
CA GLU A 484 -2.92 -7.92 12.78
C GLU A 484 -3.33 -6.65 13.53
N PRO A 485 -3.42 -6.66 14.88
CA PRO A 485 -3.94 -5.52 15.65
C PRO A 485 -3.17 -4.22 15.46
N TRP A 486 -1.86 -4.29 15.20
CA TRP A 486 -1.03 -3.10 14.95
C TRP A 486 -1.25 -2.47 13.57
N LEU A 487 -1.93 -3.15 12.65
CA LEU A 487 -2.30 -2.63 11.34
C LEU A 487 -3.73 -2.07 11.27
N LYS A 488 -4.50 -2.18 12.34
CA LYS A 488 -5.91 -1.75 12.41
C LYS A 488 -6.13 -0.32 11.89
N HIS A 489 -5.20 0.57 12.15
CA HIS A 489 -5.28 1.96 11.69
C HIS A 489 -5.21 2.11 10.16
N LEU A 490 -4.69 1.12 9.45
CA LEU A 490 -4.62 1.04 7.99
C LEU A 490 -5.74 0.17 7.41
N THR A 491 -5.91 -1.03 7.93
CA THR A 491 -6.84 -2.03 7.38
C THR A 491 -8.29 -1.80 7.82
N GLY A 492 -8.50 -1.08 8.92
CA GLY A 492 -9.84 -0.91 9.52
C GLY A 492 -10.39 -2.16 10.17
N SER A 493 -9.65 -3.26 10.16
CA SER A 493 -10.05 -4.58 10.64
C SER A 493 -9.31 -4.96 11.93
N ASP A 494 -9.82 -5.95 12.63
CA ASP A 494 -9.20 -6.60 13.78
C ASP A 494 -9.58 -8.09 13.75
N TYR A 495 -8.82 -8.91 14.48
CA TYR A 495 -9.18 -10.33 14.61
C TYR A 495 -10.46 -10.50 15.42
N ASP A 496 -11.50 -10.95 14.76
CA ASP A 496 -12.77 -11.38 15.36
C ASP A 496 -13.09 -12.80 14.87
N PRO A 497 -13.15 -13.82 15.74
CA PRO A 497 -13.45 -15.20 15.34
C PRO A 497 -14.84 -15.35 14.73
N GLU A 498 -15.77 -14.42 15.01
CA GLU A 498 -17.13 -14.42 14.47
C GLU A 498 -17.24 -13.69 13.13
N ALA A 499 -16.19 -12.97 12.71
CA ALA A 499 -16.18 -12.29 11.42
C ALA A 499 -16.22 -13.29 10.27
N GLU A 500 -17.03 -12.99 9.25
CA GLU A 500 -17.22 -13.85 8.07
C GLU A 500 -15.87 -14.27 7.42
N PRO A 501 -14.91 -13.37 7.16
CA PRO A 501 -13.63 -13.77 6.58
C PRO A 501 -12.85 -14.79 7.42
N VAL A 502 -12.89 -14.67 8.75
CA VAL A 502 -12.20 -15.61 9.65
C VAL A 502 -12.90 -16.97 9.67
N GLN A 503 -14.23 -17.00 9.63
CA GLN A 503 -15.01 -18.23 9.49
C GLN A 503 -14.73 -18.92 8.15
N GLN A 504 -14.60 -18.15 7.06
CA GLN A 504 -14.21 -18.66 5.75
C GLN A 504 -12.82 -19.32 5.76
N ALA A 505 -11.87 -18.80 6.54
CA ALA A 505 -10.57 -19.44 6.70
C ALA A 505 -10.66 -20.82 7.39
N ALA A 506 -11.53 -20.96 8.38
CA ALA A 506 -11.81 -22.23 9.02
C ALA A 506 -12.48 -23.23 8.06
N VAL A 507 -13.44 -22.77 7.26
CA VAL A 507 -14.07 -23.58 6.20
C VAL A 507 -13.05 -24.05 5.16
N LEU A 508 -12.17 -23.15 4.69
CA LEU A 508 -11.09 -23.50 3.75
C LEU A 508 -10.19 -24.59 4.32
N THR A 509 -9.81 -24.47 5.60
CA THR A 509 -8.98 -25.49 6.27
C THR A 509 -9.65 -26.87 6.27
N GLN A 510 -10.96 -26.92 6.52
CA GLN A 510 -11.72 -28.17 6.48
C GLN A 510 -11.80 -28.75 5.06
N LEU A 511 -12.18 -27.95 4.07
CA LEU A 511 -12.30 -28.39 2.67
C LEU A 511 -10.96 -28.92 2.14
N SER A 512 -9.88 -28.24 2.43
CA SER A 512 -8.53 -28.65 2.04
C SER A 512 -8.12 -29.98 2.69
N ALA A 513 -8.41 -30.16 3.99
CA ALA A 513 -8.09 -31.38 4.73
C ALA A 513 -8.83 -32.63 4.15
N GLU A 514 -10.08 -32.49 3.72
CA GLU A 514 -10.86 -33.56 3.07
C GLU A 514 -10.20 -34.06 1.77
N ARG A 515 -9.29 -33.26 1.20
CA ARG A 515 -8.56 -33.55 -0.06
C ARG A 515 -7.08 -33.87 0.16
N GLY A 516 -6.63 -33.89 1.40
CA GLY A 516 -5.23 -34.13 1.74
C GLY A 516 -4.30 -32.94 1.48
N ILE A 517 -4.86 -31.72 1.30
CA ILE A 517 -4.13 -30.46 1.18
C ILE A 517 -3.99 -29.84 2.56
N THR A 518 -2.81 -29.33 2.91
CA THR A 518 -2.62 -28.57 4.14
C THR A 518 -3.06 -27.13 3.91
N ALA A 519 -4.01 -26.62 4.71
CA ALA A 519 -4.38 -25.21 4.70
C ALA A 519 -4.27 -24.62 6.10
N GLU A 520 -3.79 -23.39 6.18
CA GLU A 520 -3.62 -22.66 7.45
C GLU A 520 -3.85 -21.16 7.28
N LEU A 521 -4.38 -20.53 8.34
CA LEU A 521 -4.49 -19.08 8.44
C LEU A 521 -3.19 -18.52 8.98
N LEU A 522 -2.50 -17.70 8.17
CA LEU A 522 -1.33 -16.95 8.62
C LEU A 522 -1.77 -15.70 9.40
N ARG A 523 -1.15 -15.49 10.55
CA ARG A 523 -1.39 -14.35 11.42
C ARG A 523 -0.16 -14.05 12.26
N ASN A 524 0.13 -12.77 12.43
CA ASN A 524 1.26 -12.23 13.18
C ASN A 524 2.61 -12.62 12.56
N ARG A 525 2.99 -13.88 12.59
CA ARG A 525 4.28 -14.37 12.16
C ARG A 525 4.16 -15.83 11.69
N GLY A 526 4.85 -16.16 10.61
CA GLY A 526 4.95 -17.54 10.11
C GLY A 526 6.28 -17.80 9.41
N GLU A 527 6.74 -19.04 9.44
CA GLU A 527 7.96 -19.44 8.72
C GLU A 527 7.81 -20.87 8.19
N ARG A 528 8.30 -21.08 6.97
CA ARG A 528 8.42 -22.41 6.38
C ARG A 528 9.68 -22.49 5.53
N THR A 529 10.38 -23.60 5.67
CA THR A 529 11.55 -23.91 4.85
C THR A 529 11.29 -25.18 4.02
N TRP A 530 11.55 -25.11 2.73
CA TRP A 530 11.61 -26.25 1.83
C TRP A 530 13.08 -26.56 1.57
N SER A 531 13.49 -27.79 1.86
CA SER A 531 14.85 -28.25 1.56
C SER A 531 15.09 -28.34 0.06
N ALA A 532 16.34 -28.30 -0.34
CA ALA A 532 16.78 -28.43 -1.72
C ALA A 532 16.05 -29.60 -2.44
N VAL A 533 15.57 -29.34 -3.65
CA VAL A 533 14.99 -30.40 -4.48
C VAL A 533 16.14 -31.32 -4.94
N ASP A 534 16.07 -32.59 -4.56
CA ASP A 534 17.06 -33.58 -5.03
C ASP A 534 16.85 -33.80 -6.54
N PRO A 535 17.79 -33.36 -7.40
CA PRO A 535 17.63 -33.45 -8.85
C PRO A 535 17.58 -34.89 -9.37
N THR A 536 17.84 -35.88 -8.51
CA THR A 536 17.80 -37.32 -8.88
C THR A 536 16.44 -37.96 -8.63
N LYS A 537 15.48 -37.22 -8.05
CA LYS A 537 14.13 -37.73 -7.70
C LYS A 537 13.00 -37.04 -8.47
N SER A 538 13.31 -36.23 -9.48
CA SER A 538 12.32 -35.59 -10.37
C SER A 538 11.96 -36.46 -11.56
#